data_2ace02b4ad6912e2b6819f4ad32599b8
#
_entry.id   2ace02b4ad6912e2b6819f4ad32599b8
#
_cell.length_a   1.000
_cell.length_b   1.000
_cell.length_c   1.000
_cell.angle_alpha   90.00
_cell.angle_beta   90.00
_cell.angle_gamma   90.00
#
_symmetry.space_group_name_H-M   'P 1'
#
loop_
_entity.id
_entity.type
_entity.pdbx_description
1 polymer ?
#
loop_
_entity_poly.entity_id
_entity_poly.type
_entity_poly.pdbx_seq_one_letter_code
_entity_poly.pdbx_strand_id
1 'polypeptide(L)'
;MSSNQIIILCIMIGYLVLNVAIGMFMAKKQEAGSSMSKEKKYFIGSRGMNGLVLAMTTMATYTSVSSFVSGPGAAGMTYGYAQVWVAAIQFGAVFLVMGVLGNRLAIASRKTGAVTIAGYLKARYKSDVLVIVVSILMVAFFMAQMVSQFTGGATLVESVTGLPYWVSLAIFAAVVIIYTSFGGFTAVVITDTIQGIIMILGTFLFAFFVVRAAGGLAGVDAGLAQNLPGVYDNLTAKYAPGTLLSFWVLVGVGTIGLPQTAVRSMGFKSTKNLKSAMVIGTIVCVVVIGGMHLAGAWAGALLDTNNLPTSDYMVPMLVQQIMPVGIAGLFLAAPLAAVMSTVSSLLILASAAIIKDLYRTYIIKDNKEKIAKYEANFSKLSFGATLIIGAIVFVFTLEPPDIIFFLNLFAMGGLECAFFWPLVGGVFCKWGTKQGAIAASLGGAAIYVFCYYCVKVLGINAVVWGLLASGILYFVVSKATIGKGLDQDILDKCF
;
A
#
# COMPACT_ATOMS: atom_id res chain seq x y z
N MET A 1 -30.47 -10.79 8.69
CA MET A 1 -29.56 -9.94 9.52
C MET A 1 -30.21 -9.73 10.90
N SER A 2 -29.42 -9.92 11.95
CA SER A 2 -29.83 -9.58 13.32
C SER A 2 -29.84 -8.05 13.55
N SER A 3 -30.52 -7.56 14.59
CA SER A 3 -30.48 -6.13 14.95
C SER A 3 -29.07 -5.63 15.18
N ASN A 4 -28.17 -6.44 15.74
CA ASN A 4 -26.77 -6.10 15.96
C ASN A 4 -26.02 -5.90 14.64
N GLN A 5 -26.20 -6.79 13.67
CA GLN A 5 -25.61 -6.68 12.34
C GLN A 5 -26.08 -5.41 11.61
N ILE A 6 -27.35 -5.04 11.75
CA ILE A 6 -27.90 -3.81 11.16
C ILE A 6 -27.23 -2.58 11.78
N ILE A 7 -27.07 -2.52 13.10
CA ILE A 7 -26.39 -1.41 13.78
C ILE A 7 -24.93 -1.27 13.29
N ILE A 8 -24.18 -2.37 13.25
CA ILE A 8 -22.79 -2.37 12.79
C ILE A 8 -22.73 -1.89 11.33
N LEU A 9 -23.61 -2.41 10.46
CA LEU A 9 -23.66 -2.01 9.05
C LEU A 9 -23.99 -0.51 8.91
N CYS A 10 -24.92 0.03 9.67
CA CYS A 10 -25.25 1.46 9.67
C CYS A 10 -24.03 2.32 10.05
N ILE A 11 -23.24 1.91 11.04
CA ILE A 11 -22.03 2.61 11.45
C ILE A 11 -20.97 2.54 10.33
N MET A 12 -20.76 1.38 9.71
CA MET A 12 -19.84 1.20 8.59
C MET A 12 -20.26 2.05 7.38
N ILE A 13 -21.54 2.04 7.01
CA ILE A 13 -22.06 2.89 5.92
C ILE A 13 -21.91 4.37 6.28
N GLY A 14 -22.23 4.77 7.51
CA GLY A 14 -22.03 6.14 7.99
C GLY A 14 -20.59 6.59 7.85
N TYR A 15 -19.63 5.73 8.22
CA TYR A 15 -18.21 5.96 8.02
C TYR A 15 -17.85 6.12 6.53
N LEU A 16 -18.34 5.24 5.66
CA LEU A 16 -18.09 5.29 4.22
C LEU A 16 -18.63 6.59 3.60
N VAL A 17 -19.87 6.96 3.93
CA VAL A 17 -20.52 8.20 3.47
C VAL A 17 -19.75 9.43 3.94
N LEU A 18 -19.31 9.44 5.21
CA LEU A 18 -18.50 10.53 5.75
C LEU A 18 -17.18 10.71 4.98
N ASN A 19 -16.49 9.62 4.67
CA ASN A 19 -15.25 9.67 3.86
C ASN A 19 -15.50 10.24 2.46
N VAL A 20 -16.57 9.80 1.79
CA VAL A 20 -16.99 10.33 0.48
C VAL A 20 -17.28 11.84 0.58
N ALA A 21 -18.05 12.26 1.58
CA ALA A 21 -18.43 13.67 1.79
C ALA A 21 -17.19 14.56 2.04
N ILE A 22 -16.27 14.11 2.90
CA ILE A 22 -15.01 14.81 3.17
C ILE A 22 -14.17 14.91 1.90
N GLY A 23 -13.99 13.79 1.17
CA GLY A 23 -13.25 13.76 -0.08
C GLY A 23 -13.79 14.74 -1.11
N MET A 24 -15.11 14.75 -1.33
CA MET A 24 -15.78 15.67 -2.27
C MET A 24 -15.69 17.14 -1.83
N PHE A 25 -15.89 17.43 -0.54
CA PHE A 25 -15.79 18.79 0.00
C PHE A 25 -14.38 19.35 -0.19
N MET A 26 -13.37 18.54 0.12
CA MET A 26 -11.96 18.95 -0.02
C MET A 26 -11.54 19.11 -1.47
N ALA A 27 -12.03 18.27 -2.39
CA ALA A 27 -11.81 18.42 -3.82
C ALA A 27 -12.31 19.77 -4.33
N LYS A 28 -13.54 20.17 -3.97
CA LYS A 28 -14.11 21.48 -4.34
C LYS A 28 -13.31 22.67 -3.78
N LYS A 29 -12.90 22.59 -2.51
CA LYS A 29 -12.13 23.66 -1.86
C LYS A 29 -10.77 23.87 -2.53
N GLN A 30 -10.16 22.79 -3.03
CA GLN A 30 -8.84 22.85 -3.68
C GLN A 30 -8.91 23.42 -5.10
N GLU A 31 -10.00 23.21 -5.83
CA GLU A 31 -10.18 23.83 -7.15
C GLU A 31 -10.11 25.37 -7.08
N ALA A 32 -10.57 25.96 -5.99
CA ALA A 32 -10.67 27.41 -5.83
C ALA A 32 -9.37 28.16 -5.50
N GLY A 33 -8.28 27.49 -5.10
CA GLY A 33 -7.19 28.17 -4.37
C GLY A 33 -5.77 28.11 -4.95
N SER A 34 -5.49 27.61 -6.17
CA SER A 34 -4.10 27.43 -6.61
C SER A 34 -3.89 27.66 -8.10
N SER A 35 -2.77 28.31 -8.46
CA SER A 35 -2.32 28.56 -9.84
C SER A 35 -1.73 27.34 -10.56
N MET A 36 -1.66 26.17 -9.91
CA MET A 36 -1.12 24.94 -10.51
C MET A 36 -2.13 24.31 -11.50
N SER A 37 -1.62 23.66 -12.56
CA SER A 37 -2.47 22.92 -13.50
C SER A 37 -3.29 21.82 -12.79
N LYS A 38 -4.49 21.53 -13.30
CA LYS A 38 -5.40 20.50 -12.76
C LYS A 38 -4.70 19.15 -12.62
N GLU A 39 -3.90 18.78 -13.62
CA GLU A 39 -3.13 17.53 -13.63
C GLU A 39 -2.14 17.45 -12.45
N LYS A 40 -1.35 18.49 -12.22
CA LYS A 40 -0.39 18.51 -11.10
C LYS A 40 -1.08 18.42 -9.76
N LYS A 41 -2.18 19.15 -9.58
CA LYS A 41 -3.01 19.07 -8.36
C LYS A 41 -3.55 17.65 -8.13
N TYR A 42 -4.01 17.00 -9.18
CA TYR A 42 -4.62 15.69 -9.10
C TYR A 42 -3.61 14.59 -8.70
N PHE A 43 -2.36 14.63 -9.21
CA PHE A 43 -1.39 13.54 -8.98
C PHE A 43 -0.44 13.73 -7.80
N ILE A 44 -0.12 14.96 -7.39
CA ILE A 44 0.80 15.23 -6.25
C ILE A 44 0.30 16.31 -5.29
N GLY A 45 -0.90 16.81 -5.47
CA GLY A 45 -1.45 17.88 -4.65
C GLY A 45 -0.66 19.19 -4.76
N SER A 46 -0.72 20.00 -3.71
CA SER A 46 -0.07 21.33 -3.68
C SER A 46 1.41 21.31 -3.29
N ARG A 47 2.03 20.13 -3.08
CA ARG A 47 3.37 19.97 -2.48
C ARG A 47 3.51 20.69 -1.13
N GLY A 48 2.41 20.80 -0.38
CA GLY A 48 2.32 21.55 0.87
C GLY A 48 2.16 20.70 2.13
N MET A 49 2.38 19.37 2.06
CA MET A 49 2.17 18.48 3.19
C MET A 49 3.09 18.84 4.37
N ASN A 50 2.50 19.03 5.54
CA ASN A 50 3.23 19.12 6.80
C ASN A 50 3.67 17.73 7.28
N GLY A 51 4.48 17.68 8.35
CA GLY A 51 5.07 16.42 8.82
C GLY A 51 4.03 15.40 9.29
N LEU A 52 2.97 15.84 9.97
CA LEU A 52 1.90 14.96 10.46
C LEU A 52 1.11 14.36 9.28
N VAL A 53 0.64 15.20 8.38
CA VAL A 53 -0.12 14.76 7.20
C VAL A 53 0.70 13.80 6.34
N LEU A 54 1.98 14.12 6.11
CA LEU A 54 2.89 13.26 5.35
C LEU A 54 3.10 11.90 6.04
N ALA A 55 3.29 11.88 7.37
CA ALA A 55 3.41 10.65 8.15
C ALA A 55 2.15 9.80 8.05
N MET A 56 0.99 10.41 8.32
CA MET A 56 -0.29 9.70 8.36
C MET A 56 -0.67 9.14 6.99
N THR A 57 -0.58 9.93 5.91
CA THR A 57 -0.90 9.45 4.56
C THR A 57 0.07 8.36 4.10
N THR A 58 1.38 8.47 4.43
CA THR A 58 2.35 7.44 4.06
C THR A 58 2.09 6.15 4.82
N MET A 59 1.85 6.23 6.13
CA MET A 59 1.51 5.07 6.96
C MET A 59 0.19 4.45 6.50
N ALA A 60 -0.87 5.26 6.32
CA ALA A 60 -2.18 4.76 5.91
C ALA A 60 -2.14 4.05 4.54
N THR A 61 -1.35 4.56 3.59
CA THR A 61 -1.16 3.89 2.28
C THR A 61 -0.39 2.57 2.39
N TYR A 62 0.56 2.52 3.31
CA TYR A 62 1.36 1.32 3.55
C TYR A 62 0.59 0.26 4.34
N THR A 63 -0.22 0.70 5.30
CA THR A 63 -1.09 -0.16 6.10
C THR A 63 -2.28 -0.63 5.25
N SER A 64 -2.37 -1.92 5.01
CA SER A 64 -3.36 -2.55 4.15
C SER A 64 -4.28 -3.50 4.93
N VAL A 65 -5.17 -4.18 4.23
CA VAL A 65 -5.96 -5.28 4.81
C VAL A 65 -5.08 -6.32 5.49
N SER A 66 -3.89 -6.58 4.93
CA SER A 66 -2.93 -7.52 5.52
C SER A 66 -2.46 -7.11 6.91
N SER A 67 -2.39 -5.81 7.19
CA SER A 67 -1.95 -5.31 8.50
C SER A 67 -3.08 -5.27 9.55
N PHE A 68 -4.34 -5.20 9.11
CA PHE A 68 -5.49 -5.08 10.02
C PHE A 68 -6.34 -6.34 10.16
N VAL A 69 -6.31 -7.23 9.19
CA VAL A 69 -7.18 -8.43 9.16
C VAL A 69 -6.34 -9.68 9.00
N SER A 70 -5.68 -9.86 7.84
CA SER A 70 -5.02 -11.11 7.48
C SER A 70 -3.79 -11.41 8.33
N GLY A 71 -2.94 -10.43 8.60
CA GLY A 71 -1.75 -10.59 9.43
C GLY A 71 -2.07 -10.87 10.89
N PRO A 72 -2.93 -10.05 11.55
CA PRO A 72 -3.44 -10.34 12.88
C PRO A 72 -4.18 -11.69 12.97
N GLY A 73 -4.97 -12.04 11.96
CA GLY A 73 -5.63 -13.35 11.87
C GLY A 73 -4.65 -14.51 11.79
N ALA A 74 -3.64 -14.39 10.93
CA ALA A 74 -2.57 -15.38 10.81
C ALA A 74 -1.75 -15.51 12.12
N ALA A 75 -1.54 -14.39 12.84
CA ALA A 75 -0.90 -14.42 14.15
C ALA A 75 -1.73 -15.20 15.18
N GLY A 76 -3.04 -14.94 15.26
CA GLY A 76 -3.92 -15.60 16.23
C GLY A 76 -4.18 -17.08 15.93
N MET A 77 -4.27 -17.46 14.66
CA MET A 77 -4.66 -18.83 14.28
C MET A 77 -3.50 -19.76 13.98
N THR A 78 -2.33 -19.24 13.57
CA THR A 78 -1.32 -20.13 12.96
C THR A 78 0.11 -19.85 13.40
N TYR A 79 0.55 -18.59 13.37
CA TYR A 79 1.98 -18.25 13.46
C TYR A 79 2.39 -17.65 14.80
N GLY A 80 1.45 -17.27 15.66
CA GLY A 80 1.74 -16.69 16.97
C GLY A 80 2.63 -15.45 16.88
N TYR A 81 3.60 -15.34 17.78
CA TYR A 81 4.57 -14.23 17.83
C TYR A 81 5.53 -14.19 16.64
N ALA A 82 5.67 -15.29 15.88
CA ALA A 82 6.45 -15.28 14.65
C ALA A 82 5.88 -14.29 13.62
N GLN A 83 4.55 -14.14 13.55
CA GLN A 83 3.91 -13.15 12.69
C GLN A 83 4.11 -11.71 13.19
N VAL A 84 4.17 -11.51 14.51
CA VAL A 84 4.53 -10.20 15.10
C VAL A 84 5.96 -9.83 14.73
N TRP A 85 6.86 -10.79 14.73
CA TRP A 85 8.25 -10.60 14.30
C TRP A 85 8.37 -10.25 12.81
N VAL A 86 7.59 -10.88 11.94
CA VAL A 86 7.47 -10.48 10.52
C VAL A 86 6.99 -9.02 10.40
N ALA A 87 6.05 -8.63 11.24
CA ALA A 87 5.53 -7.25 11.23
C ALA A 87 6.53 -6.21 11.75
N ALA A 88 7.46 -6.60 12.64
CA ALA A 88 8.33 -5.67 13.36
C ALA A 88 9.22 -4.81 12.45
N ILE A 89 9.73 -5.35 11.34
CA ILE A 89 10.55 -4.57 10.40
C ILE A 89 9.75 -3.45 9.70
N GLN A 90 8.44 -3.59 9.61
CA GLN A 90 7.56 -2.59 9.00
C GLN A 90 7.49 -1.30 9.82
N PHE A 91 7.89 -1.34 11.10
CA PHE A 91 7.93 -0.15 11.96
C PHE A 91 8.82 0.94 11.35
N GLY A 92 9.92 0.54 10.72
CA GLY A 92 10.84 1.44 10.05
C GLY A 92 10.48 1.82 8.62
N ALA A 93 9.40 1.30 8.03
CA ALA A 93 9.11 1.48 6.61
C ALA A 93 9.02 2.95 6.18
N VAL A 94 8.30 3.80 6.93
CA VAL A 94 8.21 5.24 6.66
C VAL A 94 9.57 5.91 6.77
N PHE A 95 10.35 5.53 7.78
CA PHE A 95 11.71 6.05 7.99
C PHE A 95 12.64 5.66 6.82
N LEU A 96 12.61 4.40 6.39
CA LEU A 96 13.45 3.89 5.30
C LEU A 96 13.12 4.59 3.98
N VAL A 97 11.84 4.61 3.58
CA VAL A 97 11.44 5.25 2.32
C VAL A 97 11.79 6.73 2.29
N MET A 98 11.44 7.46 3.35
CA MET A 98 11.69 8.91 3.41
C MET A 98 13.15 9.26 3.69
N GLY A 99 13.88 8.43 4.44
CA GLY A 99 15.29 8.63 4.72
C GLY A 99 16.16 8.39 3.50
N VAL A 100 15.87 7.34 2.74
CA VAL A 100 16.65 6.97 1.54
C VAL A 100 16.24 7.84 0.35
N LEU A 101 14.97 7.86 -0.03
CA LEU A 101 14.52 8.55 -1.25
C LEU A 101 14.10 10.00 -0.99
N GLY A 102 13.47 10.28 0.16
CA GLY A 102 12.63 11.45 0.39
C GLY A 102 13.21 12.77 -0.09
N ASN A 103 14.34 13.19 0.48
CA ASN A 103 14.89 14.50 0.16
C ASN A 103 15.40 14.58 -1.28
N ARG A 104 16.14 13.58 -1.75
CA ARG A 104 16.74 13.58 -3.10
C ARG A 104 15.66 13.48 -4.18
N LEU A 105 14.69 12.58 -4.00
CA LEU A 105 13.57 12.43 -4.94
C LEU A 105 12.71 13.69 -5.02
N ALA A 106 12.48 14.37 -3.89
CA ALA A 106 11.74 15.63 -3.89
C ALA A 106 12.46 16.75 -4.64
N ILE A 107 13.77 16.89 -4.41
CA ILE A 107 14.58 17.91 -5.11
C ILE A 107 14.59 17.62 -6.61
N ALA A 108 14.91 16.39 -7.00
CA ALA A 108 14.92 15.97 -8.39
C ALA A 108 13.56 16.16 -9.07
N SER A 109 12.45 15.77 -8.40
CA SER A 109 11.10 15.95 -8.96
C SER A 109 10.72 17.42 -9.14
N ARG A 110 11.17 18.33 -8.27
CA ARG A 110 10.94 19.77 -8.41
C ARG A 110 11.73 20.36 -9.55
N LYS A 111 13.02 20.03 -9.65
CA LYS A 111 13.90 20.51 -10.72
C LYS A 111 13.49 19.99 -12.10
N THR A 112 13.05 18.75 -12.20
CA THR A 112 12.61 18.12 -13.45
C THR A 112 11.16 18.40 -13.82
N GLY A 113 10.35 18.88 -12.87
CA GLY A 113 8.91 19.03 -13.04
C GLY A 113 8.12 17.72 -12.97
N ALA A 114 8.75 16.61 -12.62
CA ALA A 114 8.10 15.30 -12.54
C ALA A 114 6.98 15.28 -11.48
N VAL A 115 5.87 14.67 -11.82
CA VAL A 115 4.68 14.52 -10.95
C VAL A 115 4.31 13.05 -10.71
N THR A 116 4.98 12.13 -11.40
CA THR A 116 4.85 10.68 -11.26
C THR A 116 6.21 10.04 -11.09
N ILE A 117 6.26 8.83 -10.56
CA ILE A 117 7.50 8.05 -10.44
C ILE A 117 8.06 7.72 -11.83
N ALA A 118 7.20 7.30 -12.78
CA ALA A 118 7.62 7.04 -14.14
C ALA A 118 8.13 8.33 -14.84
N GLY A 119 7.50 9.49 -14.57
CA GLY A 119 7.96 10.80 -15.04
C GLY A 119 9.34 11.18 -14.49
N TYR A 120 9.63 10.89 -13.22
CA TYR A 120 10.97 11.05 -12.65
C TYR A 120 11.99 10.12 -13.34
N LEU A 121 11.66 8.84 -13.52
CA LEU A 121 12.53 7.89 -14.20
C LEU A 121 12.80 8.31 -15.65
N LYS A 122 11.78 8.86 -16.36
CA LYS A 122 11.95 9.46 -17.68
C LYS A 122 12.97 10.60 -17.68
N ALA A 123 12.82 11.53 -16.74
CA ALA A 123 13.73 12.67 -16.61
C ALA A 123 15.17 12.23 -16.29
N ARG A 124 15.32 11.21 -15.42
CA ARG A 124 16.62 10.70 -14.97
C ARG A 124 17.35 9.88 -16.02
N TYR A 125 16.64 9.00 -16.73
CA TYR A 125 17.25 8.05 -17.67
C TYR A 125 17.04 8.41 -19.16
N LYS A 126 16.24 9.42 -19.47
CA LYS A 126 15.88 9.84 -20.84
C LYS A 126 15.48 8.65 -21.73
N SER A 127 14.64 7.76 -21.21
CA SER A 127 14.24 6.53 -21.88
C SER A 127 12.72 6.35 -21.91
N ASP A 128 12.16 6.35 -23.13
CA ASP A 128 10.75 6.06 -23.35
C ASP A 128 10.42 4.58 -23.09
N VAL A 129 11.33 3.68 -23.47
CA VAL A 129 11.17 2.24 -23.23
C VAL A 129 11.06 1.96 -21.72
N LEU A 130 11.94 2.59 -20.89
CA LEU A 130 11.84 2.43 -19.45
C LEU A 130 10.48 2.87 -18.91
N VAL A 131 9.97 4.02 -19.37
CA VAL A 131 8.65 4.52 -18.92
C VAL A 131 7.54 3.55 -19.25
N ILE A 132 7.52 3.02 -20.48
CA ILE A 132 6.52 2.03 -20.89
C ILE A 132 6.61 0.78 -19.99
N VAL A 133 7.80 0.24 -19.83
CA VAL A 133 8.04 -0.95 -19.00
C VAL A 133 7.57 -0.75 -17.57
N VAL A 134 8.05 0.32 -16.89
CA VAL A 134 7.68 0.55 -15.49
C VAL A 134 6.20 0.89 -15.33
N SER A 135 5.58 1.58 -16.28
CA SER A 135 4.14 1.86 -16.23
C SER A 135 3.29 0.60 -16.36
N ILE A 136 3.65 -0.31 -17.26
CA ILE A 136 2.96 -1.60 -17.42
C ILE A 136 3.12 -2.45 -16.16
N LEU A 137 4.35 -2.62 -15.66
CA LEU A 137 4.61 -3.38 -14.44
C LEU A 137 3.88 -2.79 -13.23
N MET A 138 3.87 -1.45 -13.12
CA MET A 138 3.16 -0.75 -12.05
C MET A 138 1.66 -1.03 -12.09
N VAL A 139 1.02 -0.91 -13.23
CA VAL A 139 -0.42 -1.18 -13.40
C VAL A 139 -0.72 -2.65 -13.07
N ALA A 140 0.06 -3.59 -13.60
CA ALA A 140 -0.16 -5.03 -13.38
C ALA A 140 -0.07 -5.40 -11.88
N PHE A 141 1.00 -5.02 -11.20
CA PHE A 141 1.15 -5.33 -9.78
C PHE A 141 0.21 -4.53 -8.88
N PHE A 142 -0.14 -3.28 -9.24
CA PHE A 142 -1.18 -2.54 -8.51
C PHE A 142 -2.56 -3.20 -8.64
N MET A 143 -2.90 -3.74 -9.82
CA MET A 143 -4.14 -4.51 -9.97
C MET A 143 -4.14 -5.74 -9.07
N ALA A 144 -3.06 -6.53 -9.05
CA ALA A 144 -2.93 -7.68 -8.14
C ALA A 144 -3.05 -7.26 -6.66
N GLN A 145 -2.42 -6.14 -6.27
CA GLN A 145 -2.54 -5.62 -4.92
C GLN A 145 -3.97 -5.16 -4.61
N MET A 146 -4.65 -4.51 -5.55
CA MET A 146 -6.05 -4.09 -5.37
C MET A 146 -7.00 -5.27 -5.25
N VAL A 147 -6.77 -6.37 -5.97
CA VAL A 147 -7.57 -7.60 -5.80
C VAL A 147 -7.53 -8.06 -4.36
N SER A 148 -6.36 -8.12 -3.71
CA SER A 148 -6.28 -8.48 -2.29
C SER A 148 -7.03 -7.52 -1.37
N GLN A 149 -6.99 -6.22 -1.66
CA GLN A 149 -7.71 -5.21 -0.89
C GLN A 149 -9.24 -5.32 -1.09
N PHE A 150 -9.70 -5.55 -2.31
CA PHE A 150 -11.13 -5.72 -2.61
C PHE A 150 -11.67 -6.98 -1.94
N THR A 151 -10.90 -8.08 -1.99
CA THR A 151 -11.25 -9.30 -1.26
C THR A 151 -11.40 -9.02 0.23
N GLY A 152 -10.42 -8.35 0.86
CA GLY A 152 -10.50 -8.04 2.27
C GLY A 152 -11.64 -7.10 2.64
N GLY A 153 -11.91 -6.09 1.80
CA GLY A 153 -13.08 -5.21 1.98
C GLY A 153 -14.42 -5.96 1.86
N ALA A 154 -14.52 -6.88 0.90
CA ALA A 154 -15.70 -7.74 0.74
C ALA A 154 -15.90 -8.68 1.93
N THR A 155 -14.82 -9.35 2.39
CA THR A 155 -14.84 -10.24 3.57
C THR A 155 -15.26 -9.50 4.83
N LEU A 156 -14.83 -8.25 5.01
CA LEU A 156 -15.27 -7.41 6.13
C LEU A 156 -16.78 -7.14 6.08
N VAL A 157 -17.32 -6.80 4.91
CA VAL A 157 -18.76 -6.56 4.76
C VAL A 157 -19.56 -7.87 4.92
N GLU A 158 -19.11 -8.96 4.30
CA GLU A 158 -19.73 -10.28 4.38
C GLU A 158 -19.79 -10.80 5.82
N SER A 159 -18.66 -10.76 6.55
CA SER A 159 -18.57 -11.26 7.94
C SER A 159 -19.53 -10.56 8.91
N VAL A 160 -19.87 -9.31 8.62
CA VAL A 160 -20.79 -8.51 9.45
C VAL A 160 -22.24 -8.69 9.03
N THR A 161 -22.49 -8.71 7.72
CA THR A 161 -23.85 -8.65 7.17
C THR A 161 -24.45 -10.03 6.93
N GLY A 162 -23.60 -11.04 6.70
CA GLY A 162 -24.03 -12.36 6.22
C GLY A 162 -24.54 -12.34 4.77
N LEU A 163 -24.31 -11.23 4.05
CA LEU A 163 -24.63 -11.15 2.61
C LEU A 163 -23.68 -12.03 1.80
N PRO A 164 -24.11 -12.55 0.64
CA PRO A 164 -23.22 -13.27 -0.26
C PRO A 164 -21.98 -12.44 -0.61
N TYR A 165 -20.83 -13.11 -0.74
CA TYR A 165 -19.54 -12.47 -1.03
C TYR A 165 -19.60 -11.46 -2.20
N TRP A 166 -20.20 -11.85 -3.34
CA TRP A 166 -20.27 -10.99 -4.52
C TRP A 166 -21.09 -9.70 -4.30
N VAL A 167 -22.14 -9.75 -3.43
CA VAL A 167 -22.92 -8.57 -3.03
C VAL A 167 -22.07 -7.65 -2.17
N SER A 168 -21.38 -8.22 -1.18
CA SER A 168 -20.48 -7.51 -0.28
C SER A 168 -19.33 -6.84 -1.06
N LEU A 169 -18.78 -7.55 -2.04
CA LEU A 169 -17.78 -7.03 -2.97
C LEU A 169 -18.34 -5.87 -3.81
N ALA A 170 -19.56 -6.00 -4.34
CA ALA A 170 -20.16 -4.94 -5.16
C ALA A 170 -20.40 -3.66 -4.34
N ILE A 171 -20.89 -3.77 -3.11
CA ILE A 171 -21.10 -2.64 -2.20
C ILE A 171 -19.75 -1.95 -1.92
N PHE A 172 -18.75 -2.72 -1.50
CA PHE A 172 -17.42 -2.17 -1.18
C PHE A 172 -16.77 -1.50 -2.41
N ALA A 173 -16.73 -2.21 -3.53
CA ALA A 173 -16.12 -1.73 -4.77
C ALA A 173 -16.78 -0.43 -5.27
N ALA A 174 -18.11 -0.37 -5.29
CA ALA A 174 -18.83 0.83 -5.72
C ALA A 174 -18.44 2.05 -4.89
N VAL A 175 -18.41 1.92 -3.56
CA VAL A 175 -18.07 3.04 -2.66
C VAL A 175 -16.63 3.50 -2.91
N VAL A 176 -15.66 2.56 -2.95
CA VAL A 176 -14.24 2.91 -3.08
C VAL A 176 -13.93 3.52 -4.44
N ILE A 177 -14.48 2.97 -5.51
CA ILE A 177 -14.28 3.48 -6.87
C ILE A 177 -14.87 4.90 -7.02
N ILE A 178 -16.12 5.10 -6.56
CA ILE A 178 -16.80 6.40 -6.62
C ILE A 178 -16.01 7.44 -5.83
N TYR A 179 -15.67 7.16 -4.57
CA TYR A 179 -14.94 8.06 -3.70
C TYR A 179 -13.58 8.48 -4.31
N THR A 180 -12.82 7.52 -4.81
CA THR A 180 -11.48 7.77 -5.38
C THR A 180 -11.55 8.57 -6.67
N SER A 181 -12.55 8.28 -7.52
CA SER A 181 -12.71 8.92 -8.82
C SER A 181 -12.95 10.43 -8.74
N PHE A 182 -13.63 10.89 -7.68
CA PHE A 182 -13.91 12.32 -7.49
C PHE A 182 -12.80 13.06 -6.73
N GLY A 183 -12.03 12.37 -5.88
CA GLY A 183 -11.19 13.01 -4.86
C GLY A 183 -9.84 13.53 -5.34
N GLY A 184 -9.15 12.82 -6.20
CA GLY A 184 -7.74 13.09 -6.55
C GLY A 184 -6.79 12.99 -5.33
N PHE A 185 -5.48 13.20 -5.56
CA PHE A 185 -4.44 12.97 -4.55
C PHE A 185 -4.63 13.78 -3.25
N THR A 186 -5.08 15.04 -3.34
CA THR A 186 -5.22 15.84 -2.11
C THR A 186 -6.36 15.40 -1.23
N ALA A 187 -7.50 15.02 -1.83
CA ALA A 187 -8.61 14.48 -1.05
C ALA A 187 -8.18 13.16 -0.39
N VAL A 188 -7.46 12.30 -1.12
CA VAL A 188 -6.90 11.06 -0.57
C VAL A 188 -5.96 11.34 0.60
N VAL A 189 -5.03 12.28 0.48
CA VAL A 189 -4.10 12.65 1.58
C VAL A 189 -4.84 13.09 2.85
N ILE A 190 -5.92 13.83 2.69
CA ILE A 190 -6.72 14.30 3.85
C ILE A 190 -7.52 13.16 4.46
N THR A 191 -8.20 12.37 3.64
CA THR A 191 -8.92 11.20 4.13
C THR A 191 -7.98 10.17 4.74
N ASP A 192 -6.80 9.91 4.15
CA ASP A 192 -5.77 9.05 4.73
C ASP A 192 -5.34 9.51 6.12
N THR A 193 -5.26 10.84 6.33
CA THR A 193 -4.90 11.39 7.65
C THR A 193 -5.95 11.05 8.70
N ILE A 194 -7.24 11.19 8.37
CA ILE A 194 -8.35 10.83 9.25
C ILE A 194 -8.39 9.31 9.45
N GLN A 195 -8.22 8.55 8.38
CA GLN A 195 -8.18 7.10 8.39
C GLN A 195 -7.04 6.58 9.28
N GLY A 196 -5.87 7.20 9.24
CA GLY A 196 -4.77 6.86 10.12
C GLY A 196 -5.09 7.06 11.61
N ILE A 197 -5.83 8.12 11.97
CA ILE A 197 -6.31 8.33 13.35
C ILE A 197 -7.30 7.21 13.75
N ILE A 198 -8.21 6.86 12.85
CA ILE A 198 -9.18 5.79 13.10
C ILE A 198 -8.47 4.43 13.26
N MET A 199 -7.41 4.16 12.48
CA MET A 199 -6.59 2.96 12.62
C MET A 199 -5.90 2.90 14.00
N ILE A 200 -5.36 4.01 14.50
CA ILE A 200 -4.74 4.08 15.84
C ILE A 200 -5.79 3.73 16.91
N LEU A 201 -6.96 4.38 16.86
CA LEU A 201 -8.03 4.13 17.81
C LEU A 201 -8.53 2.67 17.74
N GLY A 202 -8.72 2.14 16.53
CA GLY A 202 -9.11 0.74 16.32
C GLY A 202 -8.11 -0.24 16.93
N THR A 203 -6.80 0.01 16.75
CA THR A 203 -5.77 -0.84 17.33
C THR A 203 -5.85 -0.91 18.87
N PHE A 204 -6.01 0.24 19.53
CA PHE A 204 -6.17 0.26 20.98
C PHE A 204 -7.46 -0.42 21.42
N LEU A 205 -8.56 -0.21 20.73
CA LEU A 205 -9.82 -0.88 21.03
C LEU A 205 -9.67 -2.40 20.93
N PHE A 206 -9.06 -2.90 19.86
CA PHE A 206 -8.88 -4.33 19.65
C PHE A 206 -8.04 -4.94 20.76
N ALA A 207 -6.86 -4.38 21.03
CA ALA A 207 -5.98 -4.86 22.10
C ALA A 207 -6.66 -4.86 23.48
N PHE A 208 -7.38 -3.77 23.80
CA PHE A 208 -8.09 -3.65 25.07
C PHE A 208 -9.17 -4.72 25.23
N PHE A 209 -10.03 -4.93 24.20
CA PHE A 209 -11.13 -5.88 24.32
C PHE A 209 -10.68 -7.33 24.25
N VAL A 210 -9.61 -7.65 23.52
CA VAL A 210 -8.99 -8.98 23.54
C VAL A 210 -8.48 -9.31 24.95
N VAL A 211 -7.67 -8.44 25.55
CA VAL A 211 -7.13 -8.65 26.90
C VAL A 211 -8.27 -8.72 27.94
N ARG A 212 -9.26 -7.85 27.84
CA ARG A 212 -10.44 -7.87 28.74
C ARG A 212 -11.23 -9.16 28.63
N ALA A 213 -11.49 -9.65 27.41
CA ALA A 213 -12.25 -10.86 27.19
C ALA A 213 -11.52 -12.12 27.70
N ALA A 214 -10.19 -12.11 27.63
CA ALA A 214 -9.35 -13.19 28.19
C ALA A 214 -9.25 -13.15 29.74
N GLY A 215 -9.76 -12.13 30.39
CA GLY A 215 -9.60 -11.97 31.86
C GLY A 215 -8.26 -11.38 32.30
N GLY A 216 -7.61 -10.60 31.43
CA GLY A 216 -6.30 -9.98 31.64
C GLY A 216 -5.17 -10.72 30.93
N LEU A 217 -3.93 -10.24 31.08
CA LEU A 217 -2.76 -10.83 30.43
C LEU A 217 -2.49 -12.28 30.88
N ALA A 218 -2.72 -12.58 32.16
CA ALA A 218 -2.60 -13.96 32.67
C ALA A 218 -3.60 -14.92 32.00
N GLY A 219 -4.82 -14.43 31.71
CA GLY A 219 -5.81 -15.19 30.96
C GLY A 219 -5.42 -15.36 29.49
N VAL A 220 -4.78 -14.37 28.87
CA VAL A 220 -4.20 -14.50 27.53
C VAL A 220 -3.17 -15.64 27.52
N ASP A 221 -2.21 -15.63 28.45
CA ASP A 221 -1.14 -16.65 28.50
C ASP A 221 -1.73 -18.04 28.70
N ALA A 222 -2.69 -18.20 29.61
CA ALA A 222 -3.38 -19.47 29.87
C ALA A 222 -4.15 -19.97 28.63
N GLY A 223 -4.89 -19.08 27.96
CA GLY A 223 -5.64 -19.42 26.75
C GLY A 223 -4.74 -19.80 25.58
N LEU A 224 -3.62 -19.10 25.37
CA LEU A 224 -2.65 -19.44 24.34
C LEU A 224 -2.02 -20.81 24.56
N ALA A 225 -1.64 -21.13 25.81
CA ALA A 225 -1.10 -22.44 26.18
C ALA A 225 -2.08 -23.58 25.91
N GLN A 226 -3.38 -23.33 26.11
CA GLN A 226 -4.43 -24.29 25.88
C GLN A 226 -4.79 -24.46 24.39
N ASN A 227 -5.02 -23.35 23.67
CA ASN A 227 -5.59 -23.36 22.32
C ASN A 227 -4.52 -23.62 21.23
N LEU A 228 -3.29 -23.17 21.46
CA LEU A 228 -2.20 -23.23 20.48
C LEU A 228 -0.88 -23.71 21.13
N PRO A 229 -0.84 -24.91 21.71
CA PRO A 229 0.33 -25.43 22.39
C PRO A 229 1.54 -25.47 21.45
N GLY A 230 2.69 -24.98 21.93
CA GLY A 230 3.96 -24.98 21.19
C GLY A 230 4.09 -23.89 20.11
N VAL A 231 3.02 -23.15 19.76
CA VAL A 231 3.11 -22.06 18.79
C VAL A 231 3.75 -20.81 19.37
N TYR A 232 3.54 -20.58 20.67
CA TYR A 232 4.02 -19.38 21.36
C TYR A 232 5.35 -19.59 22.11
N ASP A 233 5.81 -20.83 22.24
CA ASP A 233 7.07 -21.17 22.92
C ASP A 233 8.30 -20.84 22.08
N ASN A 234 8.13 -20.63 20.77
CA ASN A 234 9.22 -20.34 19.85
C ASN A 234 8.83 -19.19 18.90
N LEU A 235 9.59 -18.12 18.88
CA LEU A 235 9.38 -16.95 18.02
C LEU A 235 9.40 -17.28 16.51
N THR A 236 9.96 -18.41 16.13
CA THR A 236 10.07 -18.84 14.74
C THR A 236 9.18 -20.03 14.40
N ALA A 237 8.39 -20.55 15.35
CA ALA A 237 7.77 -21.88 15.41
C ALA A 237 7.26 -22.47 14.07
N LYS A 238 6.74 -21.65 13.14
CA LYS A 238 6.20 -22.15 11.85
C LYS A 238 6.86 -21.51 10.62
N TYR A 239 7.82 -20.62 10.78
CA TYR A 239 8.61 -20.07 9.69
C TYR A 239 10.02 -20.65 9.70
N ALA A 240 10.48 -21.18 8.57
CA ALA A 240 11.91 -21.45 8.40
C ALA A 240 12.69 -20.13 8.58
N PRO A 241 13.87 -20.14 9.24
CA PRO A 241 14.65 -18.93 9.48
C PRO A 241 14.92 -18.10 8.21
N GLY A 242 15.20 -18.76 7.08
CA GLY A 242 15.40 -18.10 5.80
C GLY A 242 14.15 -17.39 5.28
N THR A 243 12.97 -17.98 5.50
CA THR A 243 11.68 -17.36 5.14
C THR A 243 11.41 -16.13 6.01
N LEU A 244 11.64 -16.22 7.32
CA LEU A 244 11.42 -15.12 8.26
C LEU A 244 12.32 -13.92 7.92
N LEU A 245 13.62 -14.13 7.71
CA LEU A 245 14.55 -13.09 7.28
C LEU A 245 14.20 -12.50 5.92
N SER A 246 13.66 -13.31 5.01
CA SER A 246 13.21 -12.84 3.69
C SER A 246 12.02 -11.90 3.79
N PHE A 247 11.11 -12.10 4.73
CA PHE A 247 10.03 -11.14 4.99
C PHE A 247 10.57 -9.80 5.46
N TRP A 248 11.69 -9.76 6.18
CA TRP A 248 12.33 -8.49 6.53
C TRP A 248 12.89 -7.75 5.33
N VAL A 249 13.30 -8.47 4.29
CA VAL A 249 13.64 -7.84 3.01
C VAL A 249 12.37 -7.32 2.34
N LEU A 250 11.32 -8.15 2.21
CA LEU A 250 10.07 -7.82 1.52
C LEU A 250 9.37 -6.63 2.17
N VAL A 251 8.97 -6.74 3.44
CA VAL A 251 8.16 -5.70 4.09
C VAL A 251 8.99 -4.64 4.85
N GLY A 252 10.31 -4.69 4.72
CA GLY A 252 11.24 -3.72 5.30
C GLY A 252 12.01 -2.96 4.23
N VAL A 253 13.19 -3.45 3.87
CA VAL A 253 14.11 -2.76 2.95
C VAL A 253 13.50 -2.60 1.55
N GLY A 254 12.83 -3.61 1.04
CA GLY A 254 12.19 -3.60 -0.30
C GLY A 254 11.19 -2.48 -0.47
N THR A 255 10.51 -2.08 0.63
CA THR A 255 9.51 -1.00 0.60
C THR A 255 10.02 0.34 0.07
N ILE A 256 11.33 0.56 0.07
CA ILE A 256 11.97 1.72 -0.59
C ILE A 256 11.64 1.74 -2.09
N GLY A 257 11.47 0.56 -2.71
CA GLY A 257 11.11 0.41 -4.11
C GLY A 257 9.61 0.60 -4.42
N LEU A 258 8.74 0.75 -3.42
CA LEU A 258 7.30 0.87 -3.65
C LEU A 258 6.91 2.24 -4.22
N PRO A 259 6.37 2.33 -5.45
CA PRO A 259 6.00 3.60 -6.07
C PRO A 259 4.96 4.39 -5.29
N GLN A 260 3.98 3.69 -4.67
CA GLN A 260 2.90 4.31 -3.91
C GLN A 260 3.37 5.02 -2.63
N THR A 261 4.45 4.57 -2.02
CA THR A 261 5.07 5.25 -0.87
C THR A 261 6.10 6.30 -1.32
N ALA A 262 6.89 5.99 -2.34
CA ALA A 262 7.91 6.89 -2.87
C ALA A 262 7.33 8.20 -3.41
N VAL A 263 6.17 8.18 -4.09
CA VAL A 263 5.53 9.37 -4.65
C VAL A 263 5.16 10.40 -3.57
N ARG A 264 4.85 9.97 -2.35
CA ARG A 264 4.56 10.87 -1.23
C ARG A 264 5.75 11.74 -0.84
N SER A 265 6.96 11.21 -1.01
CA SER A 265 8.19 11.99 -0.84
C SER A 265 8.29 13.19 -1.79
N MET A 266 7.55 13.19 -2.91
CA MET A 266 7.55 14.33 -3.85
C MET A 266 6.66 15.50 -3.38
N GLY A 267 5.80 15.31 -2.38
CA GLY A 267 4.74 16.23 -1.97
C GLY A 267 4.99 17.04 -0.69
N PHE A 268 6.10 16.86 0.04
CA PHE A 268 6.32 17.56 1.30
C PHE A 268 6.74 19.05 1.13
N LYS A 269 6.44 19.85 2.17
CA LYS A 269 6.70 21.30 2.16
C LYS A 269 8.18 21.64 2.36
N SER A 270 8.85 20.99 3.30
CA SER A 270 10.25 21.28 3.68
C SER A 270 10.95 20.07 4.29
N THR A 271 12.28 20.06 4.31
CA THR A 271 13.08 19.00 4.94
C THR A 271 12.75 18.82 6.44
N LYS A 272 12.36 19.89 7.15
CA LYS A 272 11.88 19.81 8.54
C LYS A 272 10.63 18.93 8.62
N ASN A 273 9.68 19.13 7.70
CA ASN A 273 8.46 18.32 7.63
C ASN A 273 8.75 16.86 7.28
N LEU A 274 9.74 16.60 6.42
CA LEU A 274 10.20 15.25 6.11
C LEU A 274 10.76 14.54 7.36
N LYS A 275 11.66 15.20 8.11
CA LYS A 275 12.22 14.65 9.36
C LYS A 275 11.13 14.37 10.40
N SER A 276 10.18 15.30 10.57
CA SER A 276 9.04 15.10 11.46
C SER A 276 8.18 13.90 11.01
N ALA A 277 7.95 13.75 9.70
CA ALA A 277 7.18 12.62 9.17
C ALA A 277 7.88 11.27 9.40
N MET A 278 9.19 11.21 9.31
CA MET A 278 9.96 10.00 9.60
C MET A 278 9.73 9.53 11.04
N VAL A 279 9.82 10.44 12.00
CA VAL A 279 9.64 10.11 13.43
C VAL A 279 8.19 9.75 13.74
N ILE A 280 7.24 10.61 13.36
CA ILE A 280 5.82 10.38 13.62
C ILE A 280 5.35 9.11 12.92
N GLY A 281 5.71 8.91 11.65
CA GLY A 281 5.32 7.74 10.87
C GLY A 281 5.85 6.44 11.48
N THR A 282 7.09 6.43 11.98
CA THR A 282 7.65 5.27 12.68
C THR A 282 6.87 4.94 13.94
N ILE A 283 6.58 5.94 14.79
CA ILE A 283 5.78 5.72 16.01
C ILE A 283 4.39 5.18 15.67
N VAL A 284 3.74 5.75 14.66
CA VAL A 284 2.41 5.31 14.24
C VAL A 284 2.44 3.90 13.65
N CYS A 285 3.48 3.54 12.88
CA CYS A 285 3.65 2.16 12.38
C CYS A 285 3.84 1.16 13.53
N VAL A 286 4.63 1.50 14.57
CA VAL A 286 4.77 0.66 15.77
C VAL A 286 3.41 0.42 16.43
N VAL A 287 2.65 1.49 16.64
CA VAL A 287 1.33 1.39 17.29
C VAL A 287 0.36 0.59 16.42
N VAL A 288 0.20 0.96 15.15
CA VAL A 288 -0.84 0.38 14.31
C VAL A 288 -0.47 -1.03 13.86
N ILE A 289 0.68 -1.21 13.23
CA ILE A 289 1.06 -2.52 12.67
C ILE A 289 1.48 -3.46 13.80
N GLY A 290 2.36 -3.01 14.69
CA GLY A 290 2.81 -3.81 15.83
C GLY A 290 1.67 -4.15 16.79
N GLY A 291 0.86 -3.16 17.15
CA GLY A 291 -0.29 -3.33 18.03
C GLY A 291 -1.33 -4.29 17.48
N MET A 292 -1.68 -4.18 16.18
CA MET A 292 -2.65 -5.08 15.56
C MET A 292 -2.15 -6.52 15.50
N HIS A 293 -0.89 -6.75 15.11
CA HIS A 293 -0.33 -8.11 15.06
C HIS A 293 -0.16 -8.71 16.47
N LEU A 294 0.22 -7.91 17.44
CA LEU A 294 0.33 -8.36 18.84
C LEU A 294 -1.04 -8.71 19.43
N ALA A 295 -2.03 -7.83 19.24
CA ALA A 295 -3.41 -8.09 19.67
C ALA A 295 -4.03 -9.28 18.92
N GLY A 296 -3.69 -9.46 17.65
CA GLY A 296 -4.05 -10.63 16.86
C GLY A 296 -3.45 -11.93 17.43
N ALA A 297 -2.17 -11.91 17.80
CA ALA A 297 -1.56 -13.06 18.47
C ALA A 297 -2.25 -13.38 19.80
N TRP A 298 -2.53 -12.38 20.63
CA TRP A 298 -3.29 -12.54 21.89
C TRP A 298 -4.72 -13.06 21.68
N ALA A 299 -5.34 -12.69 20.55
CA ALA A 299 -6.68 -13.17 20.21
C ALA A 299 -6.75 -14.70 20.03
N GLY A 300 -5.62 -15.36 19.75
CA GLY A 300 -5.54 -16.82 19.75
C GLY A 300 -5.96 -17.48 21.07
N ALA A 301 -5.84 -16.78 22.19
CA ALA A 301 -6.33 -17.23 23.50
C ALA A 301 -7.86 -17.40 23.58
N LEU A 302 -8.61 -16.74 22.69
CA LEU A 302 -10.06 -16.68 22.72
C LEU A 302 -10.73 -17.53 21.63
N LEU A 303 -9.92 -18.15 20.75
CA LEU A 303 -10.45 -18.75 19.53
C LEU A 303 -10.72 -20.26 19.67
N ASP A 304 -11.91 -20.65 19.28
CA ASP A 304 -12.13 -21.97 18.73
C ASP A 304 -11.83 -21.94 17.22
N THR A 305 -10.58 -22.32 16.87
CA THR A 305 -10.05 -22.20 15.50
C THR A 305 -10.74 -23.13 14.50
N ASN A 306 -11.53 -24.11 14.97
CA ASN A 306 -12.19 -25.11 14.13
C ASN A 306 -13.37 -24.55 13.33
N ASN A 307 -13.89 -23.39 13.72
CA ASN A 307 -15.11 -22.81 13.14
C ASN A 307 -14.87 -21.61 12.21
N LEU A 308 -13.63 -21.24 11.92
CA LEU A 308 -13.29 -20.12 11.03
C LEU A 308 -12.91 -20.61 9.64
N PRO A 309 -13.51 -20.07 8.56
CA PRO A 309 -13.17 -20.48 7.18
C PRO A 309 -11.70 -20.21 6.83
N THR A 310 -11.19 -19.02 7.15
CA THR A 310 -9.79 -18.62 6.97
C THR A 310 -9.38 -17.63 8.06
N SER A 311 -8.07 -17.35 8.16
CA SER A 311 -7.53 -16.35 9.08
C SER A 311 -8.09 -14.93 8.84
N ASP A 312 -8.59 -14.65 7.65
CA ASP A 312 -9.13 -13.34 7.28
C ASP A 312 -10.48 -13.04 7.97
N TYR A 313 -11.19 -14.08 8.42
CA TYR A 313 -12.45 -13.93 9.19
C TYR A 313 -12.23 -13.76 10.69
N MET A 314 -11.02 -14.04 11.20
CA MET A 314 -10.76 -14.03 12.65
C MET A 314 -11.08 -12.69 13.30
N VAL A 315 -10.46 -11.61 12.83
CA VAL A 315 -10.63 -10.28 13.43
C VAL A 315 -12.09 -9.81 13.36
N PRO A 316 -12.76 -9.79 12.18
CA PRO A 316 -14.12 -9.27 12.10
C PRO A 316 -15.16 -10.13 12.84
N MET A 317 -14.97 -11.44 12.96
CA MET A 317 -15.89 -12.29 13.72
C MET A 317 -15.66 -12.17 15.23
N LEU A 318 -14.41 -12.16 15.67
CA LEU A 318 -14.06 -12.05 17.09
C LEU A 318 -14.58 -10.74 17.70
N VAL A 319 -14.41 -9.60 17.01
CA VAL A 319 -14.87 -8.30 17.54
C VAL A 319 -16.37 -8.24 17.75
N GLN A 320 -17.15 -8.94 16.94
CA GLN A 320 -18.61 -9.02 17.13
C GLN A 320 -18.99 -9.83 18.39
N GLN A 321 -18.11 -10.72 18.86
CA GLN A 321 -18.32 -11.52 20.06
C GLN A 321 -17.88 -10.82 21.33
N ILE A 322 -16.72 -10.11 21.29
CA ILE A 322 -16.08 -9.56 22.48
C ILE A 322 -16.38 -8.07 22.75
N MET A 323 -16.87 -7.34 21.74
CA MET A 323 -17.13 -5.91 21.86
C MET A 323 -18.65 -5.60 21.94
N PRO A 324 -19.06 -4.56 22.70
CA PRO A 324 -20.41 -4.00 22.56
C PRO A 324 -20.67 -3.58 21.09
N VAL A 325 -21.91 -3.78 20.62
CA VAL A 325 -22.30 -3.65 19.20
C VAL A 325 -21.84 -2.33 18.56
N GLY A 326 -22.05 -1.19 19.24
CA GLY A 326 -21.63 0.12 18.75
C GLY A 326 -20.11 0.26 18.63
N ILE A 327 -19.37 -0.32 19.59
CA ILE A 327 -17.91 -0.30 19.59
C ILE A 327 -17.35 -1.24 18.51
N ALA A 328 -17.96 -2.40 18.29
CA ALA A 328 -17.62 -3.31 17.21
C ALA A 328 -17.77 -2.61 15.83
N GLY A 329 -18.85 -1.87 15.62
CA GLY A 329 -19.04 -1.07 14.40
C GLY A 329 -17.98 0.02 14.22
N LEU A 330 -17.65 0.74 15.29
CA LEU A 330 -16.56 1.75 15.26
C LEU A 330 -15.19 1.12 15.01
N PHE A 331 -14.92 -0.04 15.62
CA PHE A 331 -13.67 -0.77 15.36
C PHE A 331 -13.57 -1.18 13.88
N LEU A 332 -14.65 -1.73 13.30
CA LEU A 332 -14.65 -2.20 11.91
C LEU A 332 -14.46 -1.08 10.88
N ALA A 333 -14.65 0.18 11.26
CA ALA A 333 -14.24 1.32 10.45
C ALA A 333 -12.71 1.39 10.28
N ALA A 334 -11.90 0.85 11.22
CA ALA A 334 -10.43 0.90 11.12
C ALA A 334 -9.86 -0.04 10.03
N PRO A 335 -10.23 -1.34 9.95
CA PRO A 335 -9.82 -2.16 8.81
C PRO A 335 -10.38 -1.66 7.47
N LEU A 336 -11.61 -1.11 7.43
CA LEU A 336 -12.12 -0.45 6.22
C LEU A 336 -11.26 0.76 5.83
N ALA A 337 -10.83 1.57 6.81
CA ALA A 337 -9.92 2.69 6.59
C ALA A 337 -8.61 2.22 5.97
N ALA A 338 -8.01 1.13 6.47
CA ALA A 338 -6.77 0.56 5.95
C ALA A 338 -6.91 0.07 4.49
N VAL A 339 -8.02 -0.59 4.17
CA VAL A 339 -8.31 -1.03 2.80
C VAL A 339 -8.52 0.17 1.87
N MET A 340 -9.35 1.14 2.28
CA MET A 340 -9.72 2.29 1.44
C MET A 340 -8.53 3.20 1.14
N SER A 341 -7.66 3.48 2.11
CA SER A 341 -6.45 4.31 1.93
C SER A 341 -5.48 3.69 0.94
N THR A 342 -5.33 2.36 0.99
CA THR A 342 -4.48 1.63 0.06
C THR A 342 -5.08 1.65 -1.34
N VAL A 343 -6.34 1.26 -1.51
CA VAL A 343 -7.01 1.20 -2.83
C VAL A 343 -7.05 2.55 -3.51
N SER A 344 -7.44 3.61 -2.79
CA SER A 344 -7.51 4.96 -3.39
C SER A 344 -6.16 5.44 -3.90
N SER A 345 -5.09 5.13 -3.17
CA SER A 345 -3.72 5.45 -3.59
C SER A 345 -3.29 4.68 -4.83
N LEU A 346 -3.57 3.37 -4.88
CA LEU A 346 -3.23 2.52 -6.02
C LEU A 346 -4.02 2.89 -7.27
N LEU A 347 -5.33 3.18 -7.14
CA LEU A 347 -6.19 3.61 -8.24
C LEU A 347 -5.70 4.92 -8.87
N ILE A 348 -5.34 5.92 -8.05
CA ILE A 348 -4.83 7.19 -8.56
C ILE A 348 -3.51 6.98 -9.30
N LEU A 349 -2.59 6.19 -8.76
CA LEU A 349 -1.29 5.96 -9.38
C LEU A 349 -1.38 5.10 -10.64
N ALA A 350 -2.25 4.08 -10.66
CA ALA A 350 -2.52 3.30 -11.87
C ALA A 350 -3.17 4.17 -12.96
N SER A 351 -4.13 5.02 -12.58
CA SER A 351 -4.72 6.01 -13.49
C SER A 351 -3.66 7.00 -14.03
N ALA A 352 -2.74 7.47 -13.16
CA ALA A 352 -1.63 8.33 -13.56
C ALA A 352 -0.71 7.64 -14.59
N ALA A 353 -0.36 6.39 -14.36
CA ALA A 353 0.47 5.60 -15.29
C ALA A 353 -0.18 5.50 -16.67
N ILE A 354 -1.48 5.24 -16.72
CA ILE A 354 -2.20 5.10 -18.00
C ILE A 354 -2.38 6.45 -18.67
N ILE A 355 -2.93 7.46 -17.97
CA ILE A 355 -3.35 8.72 -18.59
C ILE A 355 -2.17 9.65 -18.82
N LYS A 356 -1.30 9.80 -17.80
CA LYS A 356 -0.17 10.73 -17.86
C LYS A 356 1.04 10.11 -18.52
N ASP A 357 1.48 8.96 -18.00
CA ASP A 357 2.77 8.41 -18.38
C ASP A 357 2.71 7.72 -19.75
N LEU A 358 1.59 7.07 -20.10
CA LEU A 358 1.42 6.43 -21.41
C LEU A 358 0.63 7.30 -22.40
N TYR A 359 -0.64 7.62 -22.13
CA TYR A 359 -1.52 8.28 -23.10
C TYR A 359 -1.06 9.70 -23.44
N ARG A 360 -0.85 10.57 -22.42
CA ARG A 360 -0.39 11.94 -22.64
C ARG A 360 0.99 11.99 -23.31
N THR A 361 1.90 11.14 -22.87
CA THR A 361 3.30 11.17 -23.30
C THR A 361 3.49 10.59 -24.71
N TYR A 362 2.82 9.48 -25.07
CA TYR A 362 3.11 8.75 -26.31
C TYR A 362 2.02 8.86 -27.38
N ILE A 363 0.76 9.09 -27.00
CA ILE A 363 -0.35 9.19 -27.95
C ILE A 363 -0.62 10.65 -28.29
N ILE A 364 -0.68 11.54 -27.30
CA ILE A 364 -0.90 12.97 -27.54
C ILE A 364 0.37 13.67 -28.04
N LYS A 365 1.51 13.35 -27.42
CA LYS A 365 2.83 13.95 -27.71
C LYS A 365 2.79 15.48 -27.63
N ASP A 366 3.34 16.15 -28.64
CA ASP A 366 3.47 17.62 -28.72
C ASP A 366 2.37 18.29 -29.54
N ASN A 367 1.28 17.56 -29.87
CA ASN A 367 0.16 18.10 -30.60
C ASN A 367 -0.65 19.08 -29.73
N LYS A 368 -0.54 20.37 -30.01
CA LYS A 368 -1.14 21.47 -29.20
C LYS A 368 -2.66 21.32 -29.06
N GLU A 369 -3.38 20.96 -30.11
CA GLU A 369 -4.84 20.77 -30.10
C GLU A 369 -5.24 19.61 -29.20
N LYS A 370 -4.55 18.47 -29.33
CA LYS A 370 -4.77 17.29 -28.47
C LYS A 370 -4.41 17.57 -27.00
N ILE A 371 -3.39 18.38 -26.75
CA ILE A 371 -3.01 18.80 -25.39
C ILE A 371 -4.14 19.66 -24.79
N ALA A 372 -4.62 20.66 -25.49
CA ALA A 372 -5.72 21.50 -25.01
C ALA A 372 -6.99 20.66 -24.72
N LYS A 373 -7.33 19.72 -25.61
CA LYS A 373 -8.46 18.79 -25.42
C LYS A 373 -8.24 17.85 -24.21
N TYR A 374 -7.02 17.37 -24.01
CA TYR A 374 -6.65 16.56 -22.85
C TYR A 374 -6.81 17.35 -21.56
N GLU A 375 -6.27 18.58 -21.47
CA GLU A 375 -6.37 19.43 -20.29
C GLU A 375 -7.81 19.82 -19.97
N ALA A 376 -8.62 20.12 -20.99
CA ALA A 376 -10.03 20.42 -20.83
C ALA A 376 -10.84 19.23 -20.28
N ASN A 377 -10.52 18.01 -20.74
CA ASN A 377 -11.23 16.79 -20.35
C ASN A 377 -10.50 15.95 -19.28
N PHE A 378 -9.44 16.48 -18.66
CA PHE A 378 -8.59 15.73 -17.74
C PHE A 378 -9.38 15.03 -16.62
N SER A 379 -10.32 15.74 -15.98
CA SER A 379 -11.15 15.18 -14.90
C SER A 379 -12.00 14.00 -15.37
N LYS A 380 -12.58 14.08 -16.60
CA LYS A 380 -13.37 12.99 -17.19
C LYS A 380 -12.51 11.78 -17.54
N LEU A 381 -11.31 12.03 -18.07
CA LEU A 381 -10.35 10.97 -18.40
C LEU A 381 -9.86 10.24 -17.14
N SER A 382 -9.51 11.00 -16.09
CA SER A 382 -9.09 10.42 -14.82
C SER A 382 -10.21 9.62 -14.15
N PHE A 383 -11.43 10.16 -14.14
CA PHE A 383 -12.62 9.45 -13.66
C PHE A 383 -12.84 8.15 -14.42
N GLY A 384 -12.85 8.21 -15.76
CA GLY A 384 -13.06 7.03 -16.61
C GLY A 384 -11.99 5.95 -16.42
N ALA A 385 -10.71 6.34 -16.33
CA ALA A 385 -9.63 5.38 -16.09
C ALA A 385 -9.74 4.72 -14.72
N THR A 386 -10.03 5.49 -13.66
CA THR A 386 -10.22 4.95 -12.31
C THR A 386 -11.39 3.97 -12.28
N LEU A 387 -12.50 4.31 -12.95
CA LEU A 387 -13.68 3.44 -13.07
C LEU A 387 -13.36 2.14 -13.80
N ILE A 388 -12.67 2.22 -14.95
CA ILE A 388 -12.30 1.03 -15.75
C ILE A 388 -11.35 0.12 -14.96
N ILE A 389 -10.31 0.68 -14.33
CA ILE A 389 -9.37 -0.11 -13.51
C ILE A 389 -10.13 -0.77 -12.36
N GLY A 390 -10.97 -0.02 -11.65
CA GLY A 390 -11.77 -0.55 -10.56
C GLY A 390 -12.74 -1.66 -10.99
N ALA A 391 -13.37 -1.52 -12.17
CA ALA A 391 -14.24 -2.54 -12.74
C ALA A 391 -13.47 -3.82 -13.12
N ILE A 392 -12.28 -3.68 -13.69
CA ILE A 392 -11.41 -4.82 -13.99
C ILE A 392 -11.01 -5.54 -12.71
N VAL A 393 -10.57 -4.80 -11.68
CA VAL A 393 -10.23 -5.37 -10.37
C VAL A 393 -11.43 -6.08 -9.76
N PHE A 394 -12.63 -5.48 -9.82
CA PHE A 394 -13.87 -6.10 -9.34
C PHE A 394 -14.10 -7.48 -9.99
N VAL A 395 -13.96 -7.57 -11.32
CA VAL A 395 -14.14 -8.84 -12.05
C VAL A 395 -13.13 -9.89 -11.58
N PHE A 396 -11.85 -9.52 -11.43
CA PHE A 396 -10.83 -10.44 -10.93
C PHE A 396 -11.01 -10.84 -9.44
N THR A 397 -11.81 -10.09 -8.70
CA THR A 397 -12.08 -10.37 -7.28
C THR A 397 -13.35 -11.21 -7.07
N LEU A 398 -14.13 -11.48 -8.11
CA LEU A 398 -15.35 -12.33 -8.00
C LEU A 398 -15.02 -13.76 -7.53
N GLU A 399 -13.85 -14.27 -7.91
CA GLU A 399 -13.28 -15.50 -7.39
C GLU A 399 -12.10 -15.15 -6.49
N PRO A 400 -12.31 -15.02 -5.16
CA PRO A 400 -11.28 -14.55 -4.26
C PRO A 400 -10.12 -15.56 -4.14
N PRO A 401 -8.87 -15.08 -4.01
CA PRO A 401 -7.75 -15.94 -3.70
C PRO A 401 -7.89 -16.53 -2.29
N ASP A 402 -7.38 -17.74 -2.09
CA ASP A 402 -7.50 -18.47 -0.81
C ASP A 402 -6.94 -17.70 0.39
N ILE A 403 -5.86 -16.90 0.20
CA ILE A 403 -5.22 -16.15 1.28
C ILE A 403 -4.82 -14.75 0.78
N ILE A 404 -5.53 -13.74 1.28
CA ILE A 404 -5.33 -12.32 0.96
C ILE A 404 -3.90 -11.85 1.25
N PHE A 405 -3.34 -12.30 2.38
CA PHE A 405 -2.00 -11.92 2.81
C PHE A 405 -0.92 -12.20 1.75
N PHE A 406 -0.90 -13.41 1.20
CA PHE A 406 0.13 -13.80 0.23
C PHE A 406 -0.02 -13.10 -1.13
N LEU A 407 -1.23 -12.84 -1.60
CA LEU A 407 -1.45 -12.08 -2.83
C LEU A 407 -0.96 -10.63 -2.69
N ASN A 408 -1.23 -9.99 -1.54
CA ASN A 408 -0.72 -8.66 -1.26
C ASN A 408 0.81 -8.61 -1.26
N LEU A 409 1.45 -9.58 -0.60
CA LEU A 409 2.92 -9.69 -0.57
C LEU A 409 3.51 -9.99 -1.95
N PHE A 410 2.85 -10.82 -2.77
CA PHE A 410 3.25 -11.08 -4.15
C PHE A 410 3.28 -9.79 -4.97
N ALA A 411 2.22 -9.00 -4.90
CA ALA A 411 2.13 -7.74 -5.63
C ALA A 411 3.20 -6.73 -5.16
N MET A 412 3.42 -6.61 -3.84
CA MET A 412 4.47 -5.76 -3.28
C MET A 412 5.86 -6.18 -3.75
N GLY A 413 6.21 -7.46 -3.64
CA GLY A 413 7.52 -7.96 -4.05
C GLY A 413 7.82 -7.74 -5.53
N GLY A 414 6.80 -7.88 -6.40
CA GLY A 414 6.93 -7.56 -7.83
C GLY A 414 7.25 -6.09 -8.09
N LEU A 415 6.56 -5.17 -7.39
CA LEU A 415 6.85 -3.74 -7.45
C LEU A 415 8.27 -3.42 -6.94
N GLU A 416 8.65 -4.00 -5.83
CA GLU A 416 9.98 -3.80 -5.24
C GLU A 416 11.08 -4.23 -6.19
N CYS A 417 10.97 -5.43 -6.75
CA CYS A 417 11.95 -5.95 -7.71
C CYS A 417 12.03 -5.12 -8.99
N ALA A 418 10.92 -4.53 -9.43
CA ALA A 418 10.89 -3.70 -10.63
C ALA A 418 11.42 -2.27 -10.40
N PHE A 419 11.20 -1.68 -9.22
CA PHE A 419 11.42 -0.25 -8.99
C PHE A 419 12.58 0.09 -8.05
N PHE A 420 12.97 -0.81 -7.15
CA PHE A 420 13.97 -0.51 -6.11
C PHE A 420 15.26 0.05 -6.70
N TRP A 421 15.95 -0.70 -7.55
CA TRP A 421 17.23 -0.26 -8.09
C TRP A 421 17.14 0.88 -9.10
N PRO A 422 16.15 0.94 -10.01
CA PRO A 422 15.94 2.13 -10.83
C PRO A 422 15.70 3.41 -10.03
N LEU A 423 14.99 3.35 -8.89
CA LEU A 423 14.77 4.51 -8.00
C LEU A 423 16.01 4.85 -7.18
N VAL A 424 16.53 3.89 -6.42
CA VAL A 424 17.70 4.10 -5.56
C VAL A 424 18.93 4.47 -6.41
N GLY A 425 19.20 3.72 -7.46
CA GLY A 425 20.26 4.03 -8.41
C GLY A 425 20.02 5.38 -9.10
N GLY A 426 18.78 5.73 -9.39
CA GLY A 426 18.41 7.02 -9.98
C GLY A 426 18.83 8.21 -9.14
N VAL A 427 18.72 8.12 -7.81
CA VAL A 427 19.05 9.23 -6.89
C VAL A 427 20.48 9.18 -6.30
N PHE A 428 21.18 8.03 -6.38
CA PHE A 428 22.51 7.86 -5.77
C PHE A 428 23.62 7.55 -6.77
N CYS A 429 23.32 6.87 -7.87
CA CYS A 429 24.31 6.37 -8.80
C CYS A 429 24.42 7.26 -10.05
N LYS A 430 25.39 8.18 -10.08
CA LYS A 430 25.59 9.10 -11.20
C LYS A 430 25.84 8.41 -12.53
N TRP A 431 26.46 7.24 -12.53
CA TRP A 431 26.80 6.47 -13.72
C TRP A 431 25.75 5.44 -14.16
N GLY A 432 24.59 5.39 -13.46
CA GLY A 432 23.48 4.52 -13.83
C GLY A 432 22.92 4.89 -15.21
N THR A 433 22.77 3.90 -16.10
CA THR A 433 22.32 4.08 -17.47
C THR A 433 20.89 3.65 -17.70
N LYS A 434 20.28 4.10 -18.81
CA LYS A 434 18.92 3.68 -19.19
C LYS A 434 18.81 2.16 -19.44
N GLN A 435 19.86 1.57 -20.01
CA GLN A 435 19.91 0.13 -20.26
C GLN A 435 19.96 -0.66 -18.94
N GLY A 436 20.77 -0.19 -17.97
CA GLY A 436 20.83 -0.78 -16.64
C GLY A 436 19.50 -0.70 -15.91
N ALA A 437 18.80 0.43 -15.99
CA ALA A 437 17.49 0.60 -15.37
C ALA A 437 16.40 -0.30 -16.01
N ILE A 438 16.39 -0.43 -17.35
CA ILE A 438 15.47 -1.34 -18.07
C ILE A 438 15.76 -2.80 -17.68
N ALA A 439 17.03 -3.22 -17.71
CA ALA A 439 17.43 -4.57 -17.37
C ALA A 439 17.06 -4.92 -15.92
N ALA A 440 17.26 -3.98 -14.99
CA ALA A 440 16.88 -4.13 -13.59
C ALA A 440 15.36 -4.31 -13.42
N SER A 441 14.55 -3.43 -14.05
CA SER A 441 13.09 -3.50 -13.91
C SER A 441 12.52 -4.79 -14.49
N LEU A 442 12.89 -5.15 -15.71
CA LEU A 442 12.37 -6.35 -16.37
C LEU A 442 12.96 -7.63 -15.75
N GLY A 443 14.28 -7.70 -15.60
CA GLY A 443 14.95 -8.89 -15.09
C GLY A 443 14.62 -9.15 -13.63
N GLY A 444 14.57 -8.10 -12.79
CA GLY A 444 14.16 -8.23 -11.39
C GLY A 444 12.75 -8.76 -11.24
N ALA A 445 11.79 -8.18 -11.96
CA ALA A 445 10.40 -8.65 -11.95
C ALA A 445 10.26 -10.08 -12.51
N ALA A 446 10.93 -10.40 -13.61
CA ALA A 446 10.89 -11.72 -14.24
C ALA A 446 11.47 -12.82 -13.32
N ILE A 447 12.63 -12.58 -12.72
CA ILE A 447 13.26 -13.52 -11.77
C ILE A 447 12.40 -13.67 -10.52
N TYR A 448 11.80 -12.59 -10.03
CA TYR A 448 10.87 -12.65 -8.90
C TYR A 448 9.69 -13.58 -9.18
N VAL A 449 8.98 -13.35 -10.30
CA VAL A 449 7.82 -14.17 -10.70
C VAL A 449 8.23 -15.62 -10.93
N PHE A 450 9.35 -15.85 -11.61
CA PHE A 450 9.89 -17.19 -11.83
C PHE A 450 10.19 -17.91 -10.51
N CYS A 451 10.90 -17.27 -9.58
CA CYS A 451 11.20 -17.87 -8.27
C CYS A 451 9.96 -18.09 -7.41
N TYR A 452 8.94 -17.22 -7.56
CA TYR A 452 7.70 -17.35 -6.79
C TYR A 452 6.90 -18.59 -7.18
N TYR A 453 6.77 -18.85 -8.49
CA TYR A 453 5.93 -19.95 -9.01
C TYR A 453 6.70 -21.25 -9.30
N CYS A 454 7.94 -21.14 -9.77
CA CYS A 454 8.65 -22.29 -10.33
C CYS A 454 9.69 -22.89 -9.39
N VAL A 455 10.33 -22.09 -8.53
CA VAL A 455 11.53 -22.54 -7.78
C VAL A 455 11.56 -21.97 -6.38
N LYS A 456 11.31 -22.81 -5.37
CA LYS A 456 11.56 -22.45 -3.96
C LYS A 456 13.02 -22.69 -3.60
N VAL A 457 13.87 -21.67 -3.72
CA VAL A 457 15.31 -21.76 -3.45
C VAL A 457 15.58 -21.58 -1.95
N LEU A 458 16.12 -22.59 -1.30
CA LEU A 458 16.64 -22.56 0.09
C LEU A 458 15.64 -22.06 1.16
N GLY A 459 14.33 -22.14 0.90
CA GLY A 459 13.33 -21.59 1.83
C GLY A 459 13.34 -20.05 1.93
N ILE A 460 14.04 -19.38 1.00
CA ILE A 460 14.14 -17.93 0.92
C ILE A 460 13.03 -17.39 0.01
N ASN A 461 12.38 -16.30 0.42
CA ASN A 461 11.32 -15.71 -0.38
C ASN A 461 11.86 -15.17 -1.73
N ALA A 462 11.07 -15.33 -2.78
CA ALA A 462 11.40 -14.93 -4.14
C ALA A 462 11.86 -13.46 -4.28
N VAL A 463 11.40 -12.56 -3.40
CA VAL A 463 11.78 -11.13 -3.43
C VAL A 463 13.28 -10.92 -3.26
N VAL A 464 13.93 -11.75 -2.45
CA VAL A 464 15.40 -11.64 -2.24
C VAL A 464 16.12 -11.90 -3.54
N TRP A 465 15.75 -12.96 -4.26
CA TRP A 465 16.34 -13.31 -5.55
C TRP A 465 16.02 -12.26 -6.63
N GLY A 466 14.79 -11.77 -6.65
CA GLY A 466 14.37 -10.71 -7.58
C GLY A 466 15.14 -9.41 -7.34
N LEU A 467 15.30 -8.97 -6.09
CA LEU A 467 16.06 -7.75 -5.74
C LEU A 467 17.56 -7.90 -6.03
N LEU A 468 18.15 -9.05 -5.73
CA LEU A 468 19.56 -9.33 -6.05
C LEU A 468 19.77 -9.32 -7.56
N ALA A 469 18.93 -10.02 -8.32
CA ALA A 469 19.02 -10.04 -9.78
C ALA A 469 18.82 -8.65 -10.38
N SER A 470 17.84 -7.88 -9.91
CA SER A 470 17.60 -6.49 -10.31
C SER A 470 18.84 -5.62 -10.06
N GLY A 471 19.48 -5.78 -8.89
CA GLY A 471 20.70 -5.05 -8.54
C GLY A 471 21.88 -5.42 -9.42
N ILE A 472 22.15 -6.71 -9.57
CA ILE A 472 23.22 -7.19 -10.43
C ILE A 472 23.05 -6.66 -11.86
N LEU A 473 21.84 -6.79 -12.42
CA LEU A 473 21.54 -6.29 -13.75
C LEU A 473 21.69 -4.78 -13.85
N TYR A 474 21.22 -4.03 -12.82
CA TYR A 474 21.39 -2.58 -12.81
C TYR A 474 22.87 -2.18 -12.90
N PHE A 475 23.72 -2.73 -12.04
CA PHE A 475 25.13 -2.32 -11.97
C PHE A 475 25.96 -2.87 -13.13
N VAL A 476 25.81 -4.16 -13.48
CA VAL A 476 26.58 -4.79 -14.56
C VAL A 476 26.27 -4.14 -15.91
N VAL A 477 24.97 -4.02 -16.24
CA VAL A 477 24.55 -3.44 -17.52
C VAL A 477 24.87 -1.94 -17.57
N SER A 478 24.71 -1.20 -16.47
CA SER A 478 25.11 0.21 -16.42
C SER A 478 26.60 0.36 -16.66
N LYS A 479 27.45 -0.45 -16.01
CA LYS A 479 28.90 -0.42 -16.21
C LYS A 479 29.31 -0.75 -17.65
N ALA A 480 28.64 -1.73 -18.26
CA ALA A 480 28.89 -2.12 -19.65
C ALA A 480 28.44 -1.06 -20.67
N THR A 481 27.54 -0.15 -20.29
CA THR A 481 26.95 0.85 -21.19
C THR A 481 27.30 2.29 -20.85
N ILE A 482 28.20 2.51 -19.89
CA ILE A 482 28.59 3.84 -19.37
C ILE A 482 29.25 4.77 -20.40
N GLY A 483 29.86 4.23 -21.45
CA GLY A 483 30.59 5.01 -22.48
C GLY A 483 29.71 5.93 -23.35
N LYS A 484 28.42 6.00 -23.14
CA LYS A 484 27.49 6.89 -23.85
C LYS A 484 27.08 8.10 -23.02
N GLY A 485 28.01 8.68 -22.30
CA GLY A 485 27.96 9.97 -21.60
C GLY A 485 26.64 10.29 -20.84
N LEU A 486 26.75 10.59 -19.56
CA LEU A 486 25.63 11.21 -18.84
C LEU A 486 25.51 12.67 -19.27
N ASP A 487 24.30 13.06 -19.63
CA ASP A 487 23.96 14.44 -19.92
C ASP A 487 24.14 15.29 -18.66
N GLN A 488 24.90 16.40 -18.77
CA GLN A 488 25.16 17.32 -17.65
C GLN A 488 23.84 17.85 -17.06
N ASP A 489 22.84 18.11 -17.89
CA ASP A 489 21.51 18.55 -17.46
C ASP A 489 20.84 17.54 -16.51
N ILE A 490 21.04 16.22 -16.72
CA ILE A 490 20.56 15.17 -15.82
C ILE A 490 21.29 15.24 -14.47
N LEU A 491 22.62 15.41 -14.51
CA LEU A 491 23.44 15.50 -13.29
C LEU A 491 22.99 16.68 -12.43
N ASP A 492 22.80 17.85 -13.04
CA ASP A 492 22.41 19.08 -12.34
C ASP A 492 20.98 19.04 -11.77
N LYS A 493 20.08 18.31 -12.42
CA LYS A 493 18.68 18.21 -11.99
C LYS A 493 18.40 17.07 -11.02
N CYS A 494 19.16 15.97 -11.09
CA CYS A 494 18.87 14.74 -10.33
C CYS A 494 19.83 14.51 -9.15
N PHE A 495 20.97 15.19 -9.11
CA PHE A 495 21.99 15.07 -8.06
C PHE A 495 22.36 16.43 -7.46
#